data_d0cc1596ddaab5dd36c4c958dbfb88e1
#
_entry.id   d0cc1596ddaab5dd36c4c958dbfb88e1
#
_cell.length_a   1.000
_cell.length_b   1.000
_cell.length_c   1.000
_cell.angle_alpha   90.00
_cell.angle_beta   90.00
_cell.angle_gamma   90.00
#
_symmetry.space_group_name_H-M   'P 1'
#
loop_
_entity.id
_entity.type
_entity.pdbx_description
1 polymer ?
#
loop_
_entity_poly.entity_id
_entity_poly.type
_entity_poly.pdbx_seq_one_letter_code
_entity_poly.pdbx_strand_id
1 'polypeptide(L)'
;MTSTRTFIAAGSLAVMAATASPSVQAREPFSDDVASRTQALALLETLNADLLSHPSATLTLERWCSDHALAGDAKILARRIKGQDKALPDDDRQTLGIGPNEPVKYRRVQLACGEHVLSEADNWYVPSRLTPEMNQILDTTDQPFGKVVQPLHFRRQTISADLLWSPLPKGWEMEAPLPPTVKGPLAIPHELLRHRAVLFNESSQPFSLVVETYTSEVLAFGRR
;
A
#
# COMPACT_ATOMS: atom_id res chain seq x y z
N MET A 1 -12.67 62.50 -65.17
CA MET A 1 -12.91 62.42 -63.67
C MET A 1 -12.81 60.96 -63.32
N THR A 2 -11.62 60.54 -62.91
CA THR A 2 -11.30 59.12 -62.59
C THR A 2 -11.15 58.97 -61.07
N SER A 3 -12.04 58.19 -60.48
CA SER A 3 -12.06 58.00 -59.04
C SER A 3 -11.31 56.68 -58.73
N THR A 4 -10.20 56.82 -58.02
CA THR A 4 -9.37 55.69 -57.52
C THR A 4 -9.90 55.24 -56.20
N ARG A 5 -10.34 53.97 -56.11
CA ARG A 5 -10.72 53.32 -54.80
C ARG A 5 -9.54 52.56 -54.27
N THR A 6 -9.06 52.96 -53.09
CA THR A 6 -8.02 52.29 -52.29
C THR A 6 -8.65 51.18 -51.45
N PHE A 7 -8.22 49.94 -51.66
CA PHE A 7 -8.58 48.80 -50.80
C PHE A 7 -7.57 48.66 -49.65
N ILE A 8 -8.09 48.78 -48.43
CA ILE A 8 -7.31 48.51 -47.19
C ILE A 8 -7.49 47.00 -46.88
N ALA A 9 -6.43 46.22 -46.96
CA ALA A 9 -6.42 44.81 -46.54
C ALA A 9 -6.16 44.75 -45.02
N ALA A 10 -7.15 44.28 -44.27
CA ALA A 10 -7.01 43.97 -42.86
C ALA A 10 -6.36 42.60 -42.65
N GLY A 11 -5.12 42.60 -42.22
CA GLY A 11 -4.41 41.38 -41.86
C GLY A 11 -4.82 40.92 -40.45
N SER A 12 -5.49 39.75 -40.33
CA SER A 12 -5.77 39.08 -39.08
C SER A 12 -4.55 38.35 -38.57
N LEU A 13 -3.94 38.81 -37.46
CA LEU A 13 -2.92 38.04 -36.76
C LEU A 13 -3.64 36.94 -35.95
N ALA A 14 -3.45 35.68 -36.35
CA ALA A 14 -3.86 34.54 -35.53
C ALA A 14 -2.78 34.29 -34.45
N VAL A 15 -3.13 34.58 -33.18
CA VAL A 15 -2.31 34.22 -32.02
C VAL A 15 -2.52 32.72 -31.73
N MET A 16 -1.55 31.90 -32.09
CA MET A 16 -1.53 30.50 -31.66
C MET A 16 -1.15 30.43 -30.18
N ALA A 17 -2.13 30.17 -29.33
CA ALA A 17 -1.88 29.81 -27.93
C ALA A 17 -1.29 28.40 -27.87
N ALA A 18 0.00 28.28 -27.58
CA ALA A 18 0.64 27.01 -27.30
C ALA A 18 0.14 26.51 -25.91
N THR A 19 -0.73 25.52 -25.90
CA THR A 19 -1.11 24.79 -24.69
C THR A 19 0.07 23.93 -24.27
N ALA A 20 0.85 24.39 -23.30
CA ALA A 20 1.85 23.58 -22.64
C ALA A 20 1.13 22.49 -21.83
N SER A 21 1.17 21.23 -22.29
CA SER A 21 0.77 20.08 -21.50
C SER A 21 1.68 20.03 -20.26
N PRO A 22 1.15 19.84 -19.04
CA PRO A 22 2.00 19.65 -17.88
C PRO A 22 2.83 18.38 -18.09
N SER A 23 4.15 18.53 -18.19
CA SER A 23 5.07 17.41 -18.20
C SER A 23 4.94 16.72 -16.83
N VAL A 24 4.46 15.48 -16.81
CA VAL A 24 4.59 14.61 -15.64
C VAL A 24 6.09 14.39 -15.45
N GLN A 25 6.66 15.11 -14.50
CA GLN A 25 8.07 14.99 -14.19
C GLN A 25 8.29 13.60 -13.58
N ALA A 26 9.10 12.78 -14.26
CA ALA A 26 9.48 11.47 -13.74
C ALA A 26 10.14 11.70 -12.37
N ARG A 27 9.65 10.98 -11.35
CA ARG A 27 10.20 11.09 -10.00
C ARG A 27 11.57 10.44 -9.96
N GLU A 28 12.53 11.13 -9.36
CA GLU A 28 13.88 10.61 -9.20
C GLU A 28 13.90 9.49 -8.15
N PRO A 29 14.61 8.39 -8.39
CA PRO A 29 14.81 7.35 -7.37
C PRO A 29 15.57 7.92 -6.17
N PHE A 30 15.41 7.29 -5.00
CA PHE A 30 16.22 7.65 -3.82
C PHE A 30 17.69 7.45 -4.12
N SER A 31 18.51 8.49 -3.91
CA SER A 31 19.97 8.40 -4.01
C SER A 31 20.54 7.64 -2.81
N ASP A 32 21.73 7.05 -2.96
CA ASP A 32 22.39 6.36 -1.86
C ASP A 32 23.26 7.33 -1.04
N ASP A 33 22.58 8.32 -0.43
CA ASP A 33 23.15 9.32 0.48
C ASP A 33 22.35 9.38 1.80
N VAL A 34 22.94 10.00 2.81
CA VAL A 34 22.32 10.08 4.16
C VAL A 34 20.95 10.77 4.12
N ALA A 35 20.81 11.84 3.34
CA ALA A 35 19.54 12.59 3.26
C ALA A 35 18.41 11.72 2.68
N SER A 36 18.68 11.03 1.57
CA SER A 36 17.71 10.13 0.92
C SER A 36 17.41 8.91 1.78
N ARG A 37 18.41 8.34 2.45
CA ARG A 37 18.21 7.24 3.41
C ARG A 37 17.32 7.67 4.57
N THR A 38 17.56 8.86 5.14
CA THR A 38 16.69 9.41 6.21
C THR A 38 15.29 9.67 5.72
N GLN A 39 15.13 10.20 4.50
CA GLN A 39 13.81 10.41 3.90
C GLN A 39 13.07 9.09 3.69
N ALA A 40 13.73 8.06 3.14
CA ALA A 40 13.14 6.73 2.94
C ALA A 40 12.70 6.09 4.27
N LEU A 41 13.54 6.20 5.32
CA LEU A 41 13.18 5.73 6.66
C LEU A 41 11.99 6.49 7.22
N ALA A 42 11.98 7.82 7.14
CA ALA A 42 10.88 8.65 7.63
C ALA A 42 9.55 8.30 6.95
N LEU A 43 9.55 8.09 5.62
CA LEU A 43 8.36 7.67 4.87
C LEU A 43 7.89 6.27 5.29
N LEU A 44 8.81 5.33 5.44
CA LEU A 44 8.47 3.97 5.87
C LEU A 44 7.88 3.94 7.28
N GLU A 45 8.46 4.70 8.21
CA GLU A 45 7.95 4.81 9.59
C GLU A 45 6.63 5.61 9.65
N THR A 46 6.41 6.57 8.75
CA THR A 46 5.11 7.25 8.63
C THR A 46 4.03 6.26 8.20
N LEU A 47 4.29 5.44 7.18
CA LEU A 47 3.37 4.37 6.78
C LEU A 47 3.14 3.36 7.92
N ASN A 48 4.21 2.95 8.61
CA ASN A 48 4.14 2.04 9.75
C ASN A 48 3.22 2.59 10.85
N ALA A 49 3.41 3.85 11.24
CA ALA A 49 2.58 4.53 12.25
C ALA A 49 1.11 4.64 11.81
N ASP A 50 0.85 4.95 10.52
CA ASP A 50 -0.51 5.03 9.98
C ASP A 50 -1.19 3.66 9.97
N LEU A 51 -0.47 2.60 9.59
CA LEU A 51 -0.97 1.21 9.64
C LEU A 51 -1.27 0.74 11.08
N LEU A 52 -0.48 1.16 12.06
CA LEU A 52 -0.67 0.80 13.46
C LEU A 52 -1.83 1.55 14.12
N SER A 53 -2.13 2.76 13.66
CA SER A 53 -3.18 3.63 14.21
C SER A 53 -4.57 3.39 13.61
N HIS A 54 -4.69 2.58 12.55
CA HIS A 54 -5.94 2.31 11.87
C HIS A 54 -6.27 0.80 11.79
N PRO A 55 -7.54 0.41 11.89
CA PRO A 55 -7.91 -1.01 11.89
C PRO A 55 -7.78 -1.67 10.50
N SER A 56 -7.88 -0.91 9.41
CA SER A 56 -7.89 -1.43 8.05
C SER A 56 -6.64 -1.05 7.27
N ALA A 57 -5.72 -1.99 7.08
CA ALA A 57 -4.55 -1.82 6.21
C ALA A 57 -4.95 -1.46 4.77
N THR A 58 -6.04 -2.04 4.25
CA THR A 58 -6.53 -1.71 2.89
C THR A 58 -6.86 -0.23 2.75
N LEU A 59 -7.61 0.35 3.71
CA LEU A 59 -7.98 1.77 3.65
C LEU A 59 -6.77 2.68 3.89
N THR A 60 -5.83 2.27 4.72
CA THR A 60 -4.55 2.99 4.90
C THR A 60 -3.75 3.00 3.61
N LEU A 61 -3.63 1.86 2.93
CA LEU A 61 -2.95 1.78 1.63
C LEU A 61 -3.67 2.57 0.53
N GLU A 62 -5.01 2.69 0.56
CA GLU A 62 -5.74 3.57 -0.37
C GLU A 62 -5.39 5.03 -0.16
N ARG A 63 -5.36 5.49 1.09
CA ARG A 63 -4.90 6.86 1.41
C ARG A 63 -3.45 7.06 0.97
N TRP A 64 -2.55 6.13 1.33
CA TRP A 64 -1.14 6.19 0.93
C TRP A 64 -0.97 6.28 -0.60
N CYS A 65 -1.72 5.45 -1.33
CA CYS A 65 -1.72 5.49 -2.80
C CYS A 65 -2.18 6.83 -3.35
N SER A 66 -3.24 7.41 -2.79
CA SER A 66 -3.78 8.72 -3.16
C SER A 66 -2.80 9.85 -2.87
N ASP A 67 -2.30 9.92 -1.63
CA ASP A 67 -1.45 11.00 -1.14
C ASP A 67 -0.11 11.08 -1.87
N HIS A 68 0.39 9.91 -2.29
CA HIS A 68 1.62 9.80 -3.06
C HIS A 68 1.39 9.69 -4.58
N ALA A 69 0.13 9.75 -5.06
CA ALA A 69 -0.24 9.66 -6.47
C ALA A 69 0.45 8.47 -7.18
N LEU A 70 0.40 7.28 -6.56
CA LEU A 70 1.02 6.06 -7.10
C LEU A 70 0.27 5.56 -8.35
N ALA A 71 -1.05 5.77 -8.42
CA ALA A 71 -1.86 5.46 -9.58
C ALA A 71 -2.93 6.54 -9.81
N GLY A 72 -3.50 6.59 -11.00
CA GLY A 72 -4.59 7.51 -11.35
C GLY A 72 -5.91 7.20 -10.62
N ASP A 73 -6.15 5.92 -10.29
CA ASP A 73 -7.23 5.48 -9.38
C ASP A 73 -6.58 4.86 -8.13
N ALA A 74 -6.81 5.49 -6.98
CA ALA A 74 -6.20 5.10 -5.71
C ALA A 74 -6.86 3.88 -5.05
N LYS A 75 -7.75 3.17 -5.74
CA LYS A 75 -8.40 1.97 -5.21
C LYS A 75 -7.43 0.82 -5.05
N ILE A 76 -7.50 0.15 -3.90
CA ILE A 76 -6.77 -1.09 -3.68
C ILE A 76 -7.60 -2.28 -4.17
N LEU A 77 -6.99 -3.07 -5.04
CA LEU A 77 -7.49 -4.36 -5.50
C LEU A 77 -6.71 -5.50 -4.83
N ALA A 78 -7.41 -6.59 -4.51
CA ALA A 78 -6.81 -7.79 -3.95
C ALA A 78 -6.60 -8.83 -5.05
N ARG A 79 -5.44 -8.83 -5.68
CA ARG A 79 -5.05 -9.86 -6.67
C ARG A 79 -4.84 -11.18 -5.95
N ARG A 80 -5.76 -12.13 -6.10
CA ARG A 80 -5.69 -13.43 -5.40
C ARG A 80 -4.62 -14.32 -6.01
N ILE A 81 -3.76 -14.88 -5.16
CA ILE A 81 -2.80 -15.92 -5.54
C ILE A 81 -3.47 -17.27 -5.29
N LYS A 82 -3.87 -17.94 -6.36
CA LYS A 82 -4.52 -19.25 -6.32
C LYS A 82 -3.50 -20.39 -6.29
N GLY A 83 -3.94 -21.58 -5.86
CA GLY A 83 -3.11 -22.79 -5.87
C GLY A 83 -2.10 -22.86 -4.74
N GLN A 84 -2.13 -21.93 -3.80
CA GLN A 84 -1.37 -21.99 -2.56
C GLN A 84 -2.37 -22.17 -1.42
N ASP A 85 -2.16 -23.22 -0.62
CA ASP A 85 -2.86 -23.42 0.64
C ASP A 85 -1.79 -23.53 1.73
N LYS A 86 -1.97 -22.74 2.80
CA LYS A 86 -1.06 -22.69 3.93
C LYS A 86 -1.84 -22.98 5.19
N ALA A 87 -1.52 -24.10 5.82
CA ALA A 87 -2.14 -24.46 7.09
C ALA A 87 -1.91 -23.37 8.15
N LEU A 88 -2.93 -23.14 8.96
CA LEU A 88 -2.77 -22.29 10.13
C LEU A 88 -1.91 -23.04 11.17
N PRO A 89 -0.80 -22.46 11.67
CA PRO A 89 -0.03 -23.04 12.76
C PRO A 89 -0.86 -23.29 14.02
N ASP A 90 -0.53 -24.32 14.79
CA ASP A 90 -1.31 -24.69 15.99
C ASP A 90 -1.38 -23.58 17.04
N ASP A 91 -0.30 -22.84 17.27
CA ASP A 91 -0.28 -21.68 18.16
C ASP A 91 -1.24 -20.59 17.70
N ASP A 92 -1.43 -20.47 16.38
CA ASP A 92 -2.33 -19.50 15.79
C ASP A 92 -3.80 -19.92 15.90
N ARG A 93 -4.08 -21.22 16.02
CA ARG A 93 -5.42 -21.72 16.36
C ARG A 93 -5.81 -21.27 17.76
N GLN A 94 -4.88 -21.31 18.72
CA GLN A 94 -5.12 -20.79 20.07
C GLN A 94 -5.36 -19.28 20.04
N THR A 95 -4.59 -18.55 19.26
CA THR A 95 -4.73 -17.11 19.06
C THR A 95 -6.11 -16.73 18.50
N LEU A 96 -6.67 -17.54 17.60
CA LEU A 96 -8.02 -17.40 17.08
C LEU A 96 -9.11 -17.96 18.02
N GLY A 97 -8.74 -18.62 19.14
CA GLY A 97 -9.67 -19.24 20.08
C GLY A 97 -10.56 -20.27 19.39
N ILE A 98 -9.97 -21.15 18.55
CA ILE A 98 -10.68 -22.18 17.81
C ILE A 98 -10.18 -23.57 18.17
N GLY A 99 -11.12 -24.53 18.15
CA GLY A 99 -10.80 -25.94 18.38
C GLY A 99 -10.04 -26.59 17.20
N PRO A 100 -9.48 -27.78 17.42
CA PRO A 100 -8.67 -28.47 16.41
C PRO A 100 -9.44 -28.76 15.11
N ASN A 101 -10.74 -28.96 15.18
CA ASN A 101 -11.61 -29.32 14.06
C ASN A 101 -12.40 -28.12 13.49
N GLU A 102 -12.26 -26.91 14.06
CA GLU A 102 -12.96 -25.75 13.54
C GLU A 102 -12.38 -25.34 12.18
N PRO A 103 -13.22 -25.23 11.13
CA PRO A 103 -12.75 -24.89 9.80
C PRO A 103 -12.12 -23.50 9.75
N VAL A 104 -10.99 -23.41 9.07
CA VAL A 104 -10.28 -22.16 8.76
C VAL A 104 -10.07 -22.12 7.26
N LYS A 105 -10.37 -20.97 6.64
CA LYS A 105 -10.01 -20.71 5.26
C LYS A 105 -8.74 -19.88 5.19
N TYR A 106 -7.93 -20.19 4.19
CA TYR A 106 -6.73 -19.43 3.85
C TYR A 106 -6.92 -18.65 2.56
N ARG A 107 -6.36 -17.45 2.53
CA ARG A 107 -6.36 -16.61 1.34
C ARG A 107 -5.04 -15.86 1.26
N ARG A 108 -4.31 -16.03 0.16
CA ARG A 108 -3.14 -15.23 -0.18
C ARG A 108 -3.51 -14.19 -1.21
N VAL A 109 -3.14 -12.94 -0.98
CA VAL A 109 -3.44 -11.82 -1.87
C VAL A 109 -2.27 -10.86 -1.98
N GLN A 110 -2.22 -10.17 -3.13
CA GLN A 110 -1.43 -8.96 -3.32
C GLN A 110 -2.39 -7.77 -3.30
N LEU A 111 -2.15 -6.82 -2.40
CA LEU A 111 -2.90 -5.57 -2.35
C LEU A 111 -2.21 -4.58 -3.28
N ALA A 112 -2.83 -4.30 -4.42
CA ALA A 112 -2.26 -3.48 -5.48
C ALA A 112 -3.01 -2.16 -5.66
N CYS A 113 -2.25 -1.09 -5.86
CA CYS A 113 -2.70 0.21 -6.33
C CYS A 113 -2.22 0.40 -7.77
N GLY A 114 -3.12 0.31 -8.75
CA GLY A 114 -2.71 0.22 -10.15
C GLY A 114 -1.79 -0.98 -10.36
N GLU A 115 -0.58 -0.73 -10.89
CA GLU A 115 0.43 -1.78 -11.10
C GLU A 115 1.32 -2.01 -9.87
N HIS A 116 1.27 -1.12 -8.87
CA HIS A 116 2.11 -1.21 -7.67
C HIS A 116 1.51 -2.20 -6.66
N VAL A 117 2.19 -3.32 -6.42
CA VAL A 117 1.83 -4.26 -5.35
C VAL A 117 2.39 -3.73 -4.04
N LEU A 118 1.56 -3.05 -3.25
CA LEU A 118 1.99 -2.39 -2.02
C LEU A 118 2.16 -3.35 -0.84
N SER A 119 1.40 -4.46 -0.84
CA SER A 119 1.48 -5.48 0.22
C SER A 119 1.15 -6.87 -0.31
N GLU A 120 1.82 -7.87 0.25
CA GLU A 120 1.48 -9.29 0.12
C GLU A 120 0.95 -9.78 1.46
N ALA A 121 -0.22 -10.44 1.46
CA ALA A 121 -0.88 -10.83 2.68
C ALA A 121 -1.28 -12.31 2.66
N ASP A 122 -0.90 -12.99 3.74
CA ASP A 122 -1.47 -14.27 4.17
C ASP A 122 -2.61 -13.98 5.14
N ASN A 123 -3.79 -14.51 4.88
CA ASN A 123 -4.96 -14.33 5.72
C ASN A 123 -5.64 -15.66 6.02
N TRP A 124 -5.74 -16.01 7.30
CA TRP A 124 -6.52 -17.13 7.79
C TRP A 124 -7.76 -16.58 8.50
N TYR A 125 -8.93 -17.06 8.14
CA TYR A 125 -10.17 -16.61 8.76
C TYR A 125 -11.13 -17.76 9.05
N VAL A 126 -11.99 -17.55 10.02
CA VAL A 126 -12.99 -18.53 10.49
C VAL A 126 -14.30 -18.25 9.78
N PRO A 127 -14.72 -19.05 8.78
CA PRO A 127 -15.90 -18.76 7.96
C PRO A 127 -17.19 -18.66 8.77
N SER A 128 -17.32 -19.44 9.87
CA SER A 128 -18.49 -19.42 10.76
C SER A 128 -18.68 -18.10 11.52
N ARG A 129 -17.63 -17.24 11.53
CA ARG A 129 -17.65 -15.91 12.20
C ARG A 129 -17.86 -14.75 11.21
N LEU A 130 -18.17 -15.08 9.96
CA LEU A 130 -18.52 -14.17 8.87
C LEU A 130 -19.94 -14.47 8.39
N THR A 131 -20.59 -13.51 7.75
CA THR A 131 -21.88 -13.78 7.12
C THR A 131 -21.72 -14.65 5.87
N PRO A 132 -22.78 -15.37 5.43
CA PRO A 132 -22.76 -16.11 4.16
C PRO A 132 -22.36 -15.23 2.97
N GLU A 133 -22.85 -13.99 2.91
CA GLU A 133 -22.58 -13.03 1.85
C GLU A 133 -21.10 -12.63 1.84
N MET A 134 -20.49 -12.37 3.03
CA MET A 134 -19.07 -12.09 3.15
C MET A 134 -18.22 -13.25 2.63
N ASN A 135 -18.56 -14.47 3.04
CA ASN A 135 -17.88 -15.67 2.57
C ASN A 135 -17.97 -15.79 1.05
N GLN A 136 -19.17 -15.59 0.47
CA GLN A 136 -19.37 -15.63 -0.97
C GLN A 136 -18.51 -14.59 -1.71
N ILE A 137 -18.51 -13.34 -1.24
CA ILE A 137 -17.71 -12.27 -1.84
C ILE A 137 -16.22 -12.63 -1.79
N LEU A 138 -15.71 -13.11 -0.65
CA LEU A 138 -14.31 -13.50 -0.48
C LEU A 138 -13.91 -14.69 -1.37
N ASP A 139 -14.84 -15.59 -1.65
CA ASP A 139 -14.59 -16.76 -2.50
C ASP A 139 -14.60 -16.43 -3.99
N THR A 140 -15.42 -15.45 -4.42
CA THR A 140 -15.73 -15.23 -5.84
C THR A 140 -15.20 -13.93 -6.43
N THR A 141 -14.72 -12.98 -5.60
CA THR A 141 -14.29 -11.65 -6.07
C THR A 141 -12.87 -11.29 -5.64
N ASP A 142 -12.34 -10.24 -6.26
CA ASP A 142 -11.05 -9.63 -5.93
C ASP A 142 -11.20 -8.46 -4.93
N GLN A 143 -12.31 -8.43 -4.17
CA GLN A 143 -12.45 -7.44 -3.12
C GLN A 143 -11.46 -7.71 -1.97
N PRO A 144 -10.79 -6.67 -1.45
CA PRO A 144 -9.92 -6.79 -0.28
C PRO A 144 -10.71 -7.24 0.96
N PHE A 145 -10.08 -8.13 1.76
CA PHE A 145 -10.70 -8.69 2.96
C PHE A 145 -11.22 -7.61 3.91
N GLY A 146 -10.39 -6.60 4.21
CA GLY A 146 -10.76 -5.51 5.12
C GLY A 146 -11.99 -4.70 4.67
N LYS A 147 -12.27 -4.61 3.35
CA LYS A 147 -13.49 -3.98 2.83
C LYS A 147 -14.71 -4.88 3.02
N VAL A 148 -14.58 -6.17 2.73
CA VAL A 148 -15.68 -7.13 2.85
C VAL A 148 -16.16 -7.25 4.28
N VAL A 149 -15.24 -7.26 5.26
CA VAL A 149 -15.58 -7.43 6.69
C VAL A 149 -15.83 -6.11 7.43
N GLN A 150 -15.80 -4.97 6.73
CA GLN A 150 -16.04 -3.65 7.34
C GLN A 150 -17.37 -3.57 8.13
N PRO A 151 -18.48 -4.19 7.68
CA PRO A 151 -19.74 -4.19 8.46
C PRO A 151 -19.67 -4.91 9.81
N LEU A 152 -18.60 -5.65 10.10
CA LEU A 152 -18.38 -6.24 11.44
C LEU A 152 -17.83 -5.22 12.44
N HIS A 153 -17.60 -3.96 12.04
CA HIS A 153 -17.01 -2.90 12.86
C HIS A 153 -15.79 -3.38 13.65
N PHE A 154 -14.93 -4.11 12.93
CA PHE A 154 -13.84 -4.84 13.54
C PHE A 154 -12.77 -3.91 14.11
N ARG A 155 -12.13 -4.38 15.17
CA ARG A 155 -10.87 -3.83 15.68
C ARG A 155 -9.70 -4.72 15.30
N ARG A 156 -8.55 -4.13 15.11
CA ARG A 156 -7.28 -4.81 14.85
C ARG A 156 -6.43 -4.80 16.11
N GLN A 157 -5.86 -5.94 16.46
CA GLN A 157 -4.82 -6.04 17.47
C GLN A 157 -3.53 -6.52 16.79
N THR A 158 -2.55 -5.64 16.69
CA THR A 158 -1.24 -5.99 16.16
C THR A 158 -0.47 -6.83 17.17
N ILE A 159 0.06 -7.96 16.73
CA ILE A 159 0.91 -8.87 17.51
C ILE A 159 2.37 -8.48 17.33
N SER A 160 2.79 -8.22 16.09
CA SER A 160 4.12 -7.68 15.78
C SER A 160 4.06 -6.71 14.61
N ALA A 161 5.03 -5.78 14.60
CA ALA A 161 5.31 -4.86 13.52
C ALA A 161 6.83 -4.81 13.36
N ASP A 162 7.32 -5.54 12.37
CA ASP A 162 8.75 -5.78 12.20
C ASP A 162 9.26 -4.99 11.00
N LEU A 163 10.21 -4.06 11.26
CA LEU A 163 10.95 -3.40 10.19
C LEU A 163 11.96 -4.40 9.61
N LEU A 164 11.70 -4.88 8.40
CA LEU A 164 12.54 -5.88 7.72
C LEU A 164 13.76 -5.26 7.06
N TRP A 165 13.68 -3.97 6.77
CA TRP A 165 14.78 -3.19 6.20
C TRP A 165 14.82 -1.80 6.81
N SER A 166 16.03 -1.34 7.11
CA SER A 166 16.31 0.04 7.48
C SER A 166 17.42 0.58 6.59
N PRO A 167 17.24 1.75 5.95
CA PRO A 167 18.31 2.37 5.15
C PRO A 167 19.44 2.97 6.00
N LEU A 168 19.22 3.11 7.31
CA LEU A 168 20.20 3.61 8.26
C LEU A 168 20.59 2.51 9.27
N PRO A 169 21.80 2.50 9.80
CA PRO A 169 22.26 1.52 10.78
C PRO A 169 21.48 1.68 12.10
N LYS A 170 21.37 0.60 12.86
CA LYS A 170 20.81 0.67 14.22
C LYS A 170 21.64 1.64 15.08
N GLY A 171 20.95 2.53 15.79
CA GLY A 171 21.59 3.53 16.66
C GLY A 171 22.12 4.77 15.92
N TRP A 172 21.71 4.94 14.64
CA TRP A 172 22.09 6.13 13.87
C TRP A 172 21.69 7.44 14.58
N GLU A 173 20.61 7.42 15.33
CA GLU A 173 20.08 8.51 16.16
C GLU A 173 20.89 8.72 17.45
N MET A 174 21.77 7.77 17.80
CA MET A 174 22.65 7.78 18.98
C MET A 174 24.13 7.72 18.58
N GLU A 175 24.50 8.45 17.52
CA GLU A 175 25.89 8.63 17.06
C GLU A 175 26.54 7.39 16.43
N ALA A 176 25.79 6.34 16.07
CA ALA A 176 26.38 5.26 15.26
C ALA A 176 26.90 5.80 13.92
N PRO A 177 28.06 5.32 13.44
CA PRO A 177 28.63 5.81 12.18
C PRO A 177 27.66 5.67 11.03
N LEU A 178 27.41 6.77 10.31
CA LEU A 178 26.56 6.76 9.13
C LEU A 178 27.30 6.13 7.94
N PRO A 179 26.59 5.41 7.06
CA PRO A 179 27.20 4.83 5.88
C PRO A 179 27.67 5.92 4.93
N PRO A 180 28.76 5.69 4.18
CA PRO A 180 29.24 6.64 3.19
C PRO A 180 28.20 6.81 2.06
N THR A 181 28.22 8.00 1.43
CA THR A 181 27.47 8.23 0.20
C THR A 181 28.03 7.38 -0.93
N VAL A 182 27.16 6.64 -1.61
CA VAL A 182 27.50 5.84 -2.80
C VAL A 182 26.85 6.47 -4.02
N LYS A 183 27.56 6.48 -5.15
CA LYS A 183 26.94 6.94 -6.41
C LYS A 183 25.90 5.96 -6.91
N GLY A 184 24.71 6.47 -7.20
CA GLY A 184 23.62 5.67 -7.76
C GLY A 184 22.37 5.64 -6.86
N PRO A 185 21.39 4.86 -7.24
CA PRO A 185 20.15 4.72 -6.48
C PRO A 185 20.38 3.90 -5.22
N LEU A 186 19.65 4.23 -4.16
CA LEU A 186 19.58 3.44 -2.93
C LEU A 186 19.01 2.05 -3.26
N ALA A 187 19.71 1.01 -2.84
CA ALA A 187 19.24 -0.36 -2.96
C ALA A 187 18.13 -0.63 -1.94
N ILE A 188 16.90 -0.71 -2.43
CA ILE A 188 15.71 -0.97 -1.62
C ILE A 188 15.28 -2.42 -1.88
N PRO A 189 15.30 -3.33 -0.86
CA PRO A 189 14.86 -4.70 -1.03
C PRO A 189 13.35 -4.79 -1.22
N HIS A 190 12.85 -5.94 -1.71
CA HIS A 190 11.43 -6.12 -1.98
C HIS A 190 10.57 -6.00 -0.71
N GLU A 191 10.96 -6.61 0.39
CA GLU A 191 10.22 -6.62 1.65
C GLU A 191 10.78 -5.57 2.62
N LEU A 192 9.92 -4.65 3.10
CA LEU A 192 10.34 -3.53 3.94
C LEU A 192 9.82 -3.61 5.37
N LEU A 193 8.58 -4.02 5.54
CA LEU A 193 7.86 -4.01 6.81
C LEU A 193 6.91 -5.21 6.85
N ARG A 194 6.76 -5.83 8.02
CA ARG A 194 5.81 -6.93 8.20
C ARG A 194 4.98 -6.71 9.45
N HIS A 195 3.66 -6.78 9.28
CA HIS A 195 2.72 -6.79 10.38
C HIS A 195 2.07 -8.15 10.54
N ARG A 196 1.88 -8.56 11.78
CA ARG A 196 1.05 -9.70 12.15
C ARG A 196 -0.02 -9.22 13.11
N ALA A 197 -1.28 -9.52 12.82
CA ALA A 197 -2.41 -9.02 13.58
C ALA A 197 -3.58 -10.00 13.63
N VAL A 198 -4.40 -9.87 14.67
CA VAL A 198 -5.70 -10.51 14.80
C VAL A 198 -6.80 -9.48 14.66
N LEU A 199 -7.85 -9.84 13.93
CA LEU A 199 -9.06 -9.04 13.79
C LEU A 199 -10.16 -9.60 14.68
N PHE A 200 -10.82 -8.73 15.42
CA PHE A 200 -11.90 -9.04 16.34
C PHE A 200 -13.16 -8.30 15.91
N ASN A 201 -14.31 -8.97 15.95
CA ASN A 201 -15.61 -8.33 15.74
C ASN A 201 -16.03 -7.48 16.98
N GLU A 202 -17.18 -6.82 16.91
CA GLU A 202 -17.73 -5.99 18.00
C GLU A 202 -17.88 -6.75 19.32
N SER A 203 -18.17 -8.06 19.28
CA SER A 203 -18.27 -8.91 20.46
C SER A 203 -16.90 -9.37 20.99
N SER A 204 -15.81 -8.77 20.50
CA SER A 204 -14.44 -9.15 20.86
C SER A 204 -14.09 -10.61 20.54
N GLN A 205 -14.78 -11.22 19.58
CA GLN A 205 -14.46 -12.54 19.09
C GLN A 205 -13.43 -12.42 17.96
N PRO A 206 -12.27 -13.12 18.04
CA PRO A 206 -11.29 -13.12 16.97
C PRO A 206 -11.87 -13.89 15.77
N PHE A 207 -11.73 -13.36 14.54
CA PHE A 207 -12.26 -14.02 13.34
C PHE A 207 -11.26 -14.16 12.22
N SER A 208 -10.14 -13.45 12.29
CA SER A 208 -9.09 -13.53 11.27
C SER A 208 -7.72 -13.24 11.87
N LEU A 209 -6.70 -13.96 11.38
CA LEU A 209 -5.29 -13.67 11.58
C LEU A 209 -4.70 -13.31 10.22
N VAL A 210 -3.97 -12.21 10.18
CA VAL A 210 -3.31 -11.71 8.97
C VAL A 210 -1.81 -11.55 9.21
N VAL A 211 -1.02 -11.87 8.17
CA VAL A 211 0.39 -11.52 8.07
C VAL A 211 0.54 -10.71 6.78
N GLU A 212 0.91 -9.45 6.91
CA GLU A 212 1.01 -8.49 5.81
C GLU A 212 2.46 -8.06 5.68
N THR A 213 3.05 -8.31 4.50
CA THR A 213 4.40 -7.86 4.17
C THR A 213 4.28 -6.72 3.17
N TYR A 214 4.77 -5.53 3.53
CA TYR A 214 4.75 -4.33 2.70
C TYR A 214 6.02 -4.29 1.86
N THR A 215 5.85 -4.02 0.58
CA THR A 215 6.91 -4.13 -0.42
C THR A 215 7.59 -2.78 -0.69
N SER A 216 8.69 -2.79 -1.46
CA SER A 216 9.35 -1.57 -1.96
C SER A 216 8.42 -0.64 -2.76
N GLU A 217 7.32 -1.18 -3.29
CA GLU A 217 6.35 -0.41 -4.08
C GLU A 217 5.64 0.68 -3.27
N VAL A 218 5.64 0.61 -1.93
CA VAL A 218 5.15 1.70 -1.07
C VAL A 218 6.02 2.97 -1.17
N LEU A 219 7.24 2.86 -1.69
CA LEU A 219 8.17 3.96 -1.95
C LEU A 219 8.36 4.25 -3.45
N ALA A 220 7.57 3.64 -4.34
CA ALA A 220 7.74 3.76 -5.81
C ALA A 220 7.52 5.17 -6.38
N PHE A 221 7.08 6.12 -5.55
CA PHE A 221 6.96 7.52 -5.95
C PHE A 221 8.28 8.29 -5.94
N GLY A 222 9.37 7.73 -5.41
CA GLY A 222 10.70 8.37 -5.40
C GLY A 222 10.77 9.67 -4.59
N ARG A 223 11.82 10.44 -4.84
CA ARG A 223 12.02 11.79 -4.25
C ARG A 223 11.16 12.83 -4.97
N ARG A 224 10.72 13.83 -4.24
CA ARG A 224 10.15 15.09 -4.77
C ARG A 224 11.22 16.15 -4.87
#